data_19ea888e7bb1ea2c52c4f1a7d6268fe0
#
_entry.id   19ea888e7bb1ea2c52c4f1a7d6268fe0
#
_cell.length_a   1.000
_cell.length_b   1.000
_cell.length_c   1.000
_cell.angle_alpha   90.00
_cell.angle_beta   90.00
_cell.angle_gamma   90.00
#
_symmetry.space_group_name_H-M   'P 1'
#
loop_
_entity.id
_entity.type
_entity.pdbx_description
1 polymer ?
#
loop_
_entity_poly.entity_id
_entity_poly.type
_entity_poly.pdbx_seq_one_letter_code
_entity_poly.pdbx_strand_id
1 'polypeptide(L)'
;MARKRASEPTTITTKEAIVTSDKETKPPPLPPHRQTSNDQPIAPPKKGFIFKLSLLLIAPYFYLLLFHYQIQHDLIKPILINAGLSLAGFFLTVKLIPVASKYVLKRNLFGYDINKKGTPQGTVKVPESLGIVVAAVFMVLTIVFQFLNFAPDSNWLVEYNAALASICFMTLLGFIDDVLDVPWRVKLLLPSIAALPLLMAYAGHTTIIIPKPLVPYIGLKVLDLGFIYKIYMWFLAIFCTNCINIHAGINGLEAGQTVVIASAILIHNVMQIGASADPEYQQAHAFSVYLVQPLLATSLALLSYNWYPSSVFVGDTYTYFAGMTMAVVGILGHFSETLLIFFLAQVLNFLLSVPQLFGFRHCPRHRLPRFDPQTGLLTGTNDGTLVNFYLRMFGRKTENSLCMHLLLVQGLLASSRVWTSLSHASHNFGTRERRWPQAGVPGFLIMAPD
;
A
#
# COMPACT_ATOMS: atom_id res chain seq x y z
N MET A 1 -7.90 -1.46 12.72
CA MET A 1 -9.38 -1.36 12.88
C MET A 1 -9.94 -2.70 13.25
N ALA A 2 -10.40 -2.92 14.47
CA ALA A 2 -10.97 -4.20 14.87
C ALA A 2 -12.40 -4.34 14.33
N ARG A 3 -12.62 -5.24 13.38
CA ARG A 3 -13.97 -5.68 12.96
C ARG A 3 -14.47 -6.77 13.90
N LYS A 4 -15.66 -6.61 14.46
CA LYS A 4 -16.29 -7.57 15.34
C LYS A 4 -16.77 -8.80 14.56
N ARG A 5 -16.29 -10.00 14.94
CA ARG A 5 -17.08 -11.21 14.74
C ARG A 5 -18.43 -11.02 15.46
N ALA A 6 -19.53 -11.28 14.77
CA ALA A 6 -20.85 -11.25 15.39
C ALA A 6 -20.91 -12.29 16.53
N SER A 7 -20.85 -11.84 17.78
CA SER A 7 -21.20 -12.66 18.94
C SER A 7 -22.72 -12.68 19.04
N GLU A 8 -23.29 -13.86 19.21
CA GLU A 8 -24.72 -14.09 19.51
C GLU A 8 -25.14 -13.31 20.77
N PRO A 9 -26.39 -12.86 20.84
CA PRO A 9 -26.90 -12.11 22.00
C PRO A 9 -27.00 -13.00 23.23
N THR A 10 -26.28 -12.67 24.29
CA THR A 10 -26.40 -13.26 25.62
C THR A 10 -27.74 -12.85 26.22
N THR A 11 -28.56 -13.80 26.52
CA THR A 11 -29.84 -13.67 27.22
C THR A 11 -29.60 -13.22 28.65
N ILE A 12 -29.97 -11.99 28.98
CA ILE A 12 -30.03 -11.51 30.39
C ILE A 12 -31.40 -11.83 30.92
N THR A 13 -31.46 -12.75 31.87
CA THR A 13 -32.63 -13.08 32.68
C THR A 13 -32.79 -12.00 33.76
N THR A 14 -33.84 -11.23 33.71
CA THR A 14 -34.31 -10.43 34.85
C THR A 14 -35.66 -10.92 35.29
N LYS A 15 -35.78 -11.27 36.57
CA LYS A 15 -37.00 -11.73 37.26
C LYS A 15 -37.92 -10.56 37.61
N GLU A 16 -39.22 -10.86 37.45
CA GLU A 16 -40.40 -10.44 38.22
C GLU A 16 -40.86 -8.98 38.26
N ALA A 17 -42.07 -8.78 37.70
CA ALA A 17 -43.23 -8.23 38.43
C ALA A 17 -44.53 -8.60 37.68
N ILE A 18 -45.44 -9.24 38.40
CA ILE A 18 -46.80 -9.65 38.01
C ILE A 18 -47.72 -8.41 37.99
N VAL A 19 -48.54 -8.21 36.94
CA VAL A 19 -49.93 -7.71 37.05
C VAL A 19 -50.69 -7.88 35.71
N THR A 20 -51.74 -8.67 35.75
CA THR A 20 -53.06 -8.70 35.07
C THR A 20 -53.20 -8.48 33.56
N SER A 21 -53.70 -9.57 32.96
CA SER A 21 -54.72 -9.75 31.90
C SER A 21 -55.05 -8.60 30.93
N ASP A 22 -54.66 -8.77 29.67
CA ASP A 22 -55.54 -8.49 28.55
C ASP A 22 -55.15 -9.34 27.33
N LYS A 23 -56.14 -9.68 26.52
CA LYS A 23 -56.08 -10.66 25.43
C LYS A 23 -54.98 -10.38 24.44
N GLU A 24 -53.92 -11.19 24.44
CA GLU A 24 -52.90 -11.23 23.38
C GLU A 24 -53.44 -11.87 22.10
N THR A 25 -53.58 -11.04 21.06
CA THR A 25 -53.58 -11.49 19.68
C THR A 25 -52.16 -11.90 19.33
N LYS A 26 -51.92 -13.21 19.14
CA LYS A 26 -50.62 -13.73 18.64
C LYS A 26 -50.18 -13.00 17.38
N PRO A 27 -48.97 -12.45 17.35
CA PRO A 27 -48.40 -11.91 16.09
C PRO A 27 -48.29 -13.05 15.07
N PRO A 28 -48.42 -12.74 13.76
CA PRO A 28 -48.29 -13.75 12.72
C PRO A 28 -46.89 -14.36 12.76
N PRO A 29 -46.76 -15.67 12.45
CA PRO A 29 -45.45 -16.34 12.44
C PRO A 29 -44.53 -15.62 11.46
N LEU A 30 -43.33 -15.29 11.93
CA LEU A 30 -42.26 -14.77 11.09
C LEU A 30 -42.00 -15.73 9.92
N PRO A 31 -41.89 -15.25 8.69
CA PRO A 31 -41.57 -16.12 7.56
C PRO A 31 -40.31 -16.92 7.88
N PRO A 32 -40.23 -18.20 7.46
CA PRO A 32 -39.09 -19.04 7.76
C PRO A 32 -37.81 -18.34 7.28
N HIS A 33 -36.84 -18.22 8.19
CA HIS A 33 -35.50 -17.76 7.86
C HIS A 33 -35.02 -18.59 6.66
N ARG A 34 -35.09 -18.00 5.47
CA ARG A 34 -34.46 -18.54 4.28
C ARG A 34 -32.99 -18.66 4.63
N GLN A 35 -32.52 -19.85 4.92
CA GLN A 35 -31.11 -20.18 4.98
C GLN A 35 -30.54 -19.75 3.61
N THR A 36 -29.96 -18.56 3.56
CA THR A 36 -29.21 -18.12 2.39
C THR A 36 -28.01 -19.06 2.31
N SER A 37 -28.12 -20.01 1.39
CA SER A 37 -27.02 -20.92 1.05
C SER A 37 -25.74 -20.12 0.91
N ASN A 38 -24.65 -20.58 1.55
CA ASN A 38 -23.30 -20.00 1.48
C ASN A 38 -22.68 -20.01 0.06
N ASP A 39 -23.49 -20.24 -0.98
CA ASP A 39 -23.11 -20.42 -2.38
C ASP A 39 -23.46 -19.24 -3.30
N GLN A 40 -23.62 -18.01 -2.76
CA GLN A 40 -23.77 -16.88 -3.68
C GLN A 40 -22.46 -16.67 -4.47
N PRO A 41 -22.52 -16.72 -5.81
CA PRO A 41 -21.33 -16.49 -6.62
C PRO A 41 -20.83 -15.05 -6.41
N ILE A 42 -19.51 -14.93 -6.19
CA ILE A 42 -18.85 -13.62 -6.06
C ILE A 42 -19.07 -12.84 -7.34
N ALA A 43 -19.37 -11.54 -7.21
CA ALA A 43 -19.54 -10.67 -8.35
C ALA A 43 -18.26 -10.67 -9.24
N PRO A 44 -18.41 -10.62 -10.56
CA PRO A 44 -17.27 -10.65 -11.49
C PRO A 44 -16.35 -9.44 -11.30
N PRO A 45 -15.05 -9.58 -11.63
CA PRO A 45 -14.08 -8.48 -11.52
C PRO A 45 -14.46 -7.30 -12.43
N LYS A 46 -14.22 -6.09 -11.98
CA LYS A 46 -14.54 -4.84 -12.69
C LYS A 46 -13.48 -4.53 -13.76
N LYS A 47 -13.39 -5.40 -14.77
CA LYS A 47 -12.33 -5.38 -15.81
C LYS A 47 -12.20 -4.02 -16.53
N GLY A 48 -13.31 -3.39 -16.90
CA GLY A 48 -13.29 -2.12 -17.64
C GLY A 48 -12.72 -0.96 -16.84
N PHE A 49 -13.01 -0.89 -15.53
CA PHE A 49 -12.44 0.11 -14.64
C PHE A 49 -10.94 -0.12 -14.46
N ILE A 50 -10.54 -1.36 -14.17
CA ILE A 50 -9.11 -1.72 -13.96
C ILE A 50 -8.30 -1.48 -15.23
N PHE A 51 -8.82 -1.80 -16.40
CA PHE A 51 -8.13 -1.55 -17.67
C PHE A 51 -7.83 -0.06 -17.86
N LYS A 52 -8.84 0.82 -17.65
CA LYS A 52 -8.65 2.28 -17.75
C LYS A 52 -7.65 2.80 -16.71
N LEU A 53 -7.75 2.32 -15.47
CA LEU A 53 -6.84 2.70 -14.39
C LEU A 53 -5.42 2.24 -14.67
N SER A 54 -5.24 0.99 -15.14
CA SER A 54 -3.92 0.45 -15.52
C SER A 54 -3.31 1.24 -16.67
N LEU A 55 -4.09 1.59 -17.69
CA LEU A 55 -3.60 2.42 -18.80
C LEU A 55 -3.12 3.78 -18.30
N LEU A 56 -3.88 4.43 -17.41
CA LEU A 56 -3.52 5.73 -16.86
C LEU A 56 -2.23 5.68 -16.02
N LEU A 57 -2.07 4.64 -15.19
CA LEU A 57 -0.99 4.58 -14.20
C LEU A 57 0.27 3.88 -14.72
N ILE A 58 0.14 2.89 -15.59
CA ILE A 58 1.26 2.04 -16.04
C ILE A 58 1.83 2.52 -17.38
N ALA A 59 1.03 3.13 -18.26
CA ALA A 59 1.53 3.61 -19.54
C ALA A 59 2.65 4.65 -19.42
N PRO A 60 2.61 5.64 -18.49
CA PRO A 60 3.74 6.57 -18.29
C PRO A 60 5.02 5.84 -17.86
N TYR A 61 4.90 4.82 -17.00
CA TYR A 61 6.04 4.01 -16.58
C TYR A 61 6.73 3.31 -17.78
N PHE A 62 5.96 2.61 -18.62
CA PHE A 62 6.51 1.92 -19.80
C PHE A 62 7.03 2.90 -20.86
N TYR A 63 6.36 4.06 -21.01
CA TYR A 63 6.86 5.11 -21.90
C TYR A 63 8.23 5.61 -21.47
N LEU A 64 8.43 5.90 -20.19
CA LEU A 64 9.73 6.33 -19.66
C LEU A 64 10.79 5.22 -19.78
N LEU A 65 10.42 3.97 -19.48
CA LEU A 65 11.31 2.82 -19.48
C LEU A 65 11.81 2.47 -20.90
N LEU A 66 10.93 2.52 -21.90
CA LEU A 66 11.22 2.00 -23.24
C LEU A 66 11.60 3.07 -24.27
N PHE A 67 11.12 4.32 -24.10
CA PHE A 67 11.24 5.35 -25.13
C PHE A 67 11.96 6.62 -24.68
N HIS A 68 11.86 6.98 -23.40
CA HIS A 68 12.42 8.26 -22.93
C HIS A 68 13.86 8.13 -22.45
N TYR A 69 14.18 7.10 -21.65
CA TYR A 69 15.50 6.86 -21.10
C TYR A 69 16.22 5.73 -21.83
N GLN A 70 17.52 5.93 -22.12
CA GLN A 70 18.38 4.88 -22.64
C GLN A 70 18.97 4.08 -21.46
N ILE A 71 18.22 3.07 -21.01
CA ILE A 71 18.64 2.21 -19.90
C ILE A 71 19.51 1.08 -20.46
N GLN A 72 20.58 0.74 -19.73
CA GLN A 72 21.49 -0.34 -20.11
C GLN A 72 20.77 -1.68 -20.22
N HIS A 73 21.21 -2.51 -21.19
CA HIS A 73 20.57 -3.80 -21.47
C HIS A 73 20.54 -4.74 -20.26
N ASP A 74 21.59 -4.68 -19.43
CA ASP A 74 21.70 -5.52 -18.21
C ASP A 74 20.69 -5.18 -17.15
N LEU A 75 20.17 -3.94 -17.12
CA LEU A 75 19.11 -3.51 -16.20
C LEU A 75 17.72 -3.68 -16.82
N ILE A 76 17.54 -3.36 -18.10
CA ILE A 76 16.22 -3.40 -18.73
C ILE A 76 15.69 -4.83 -18.89
N LYS A 77 16.59 -5.81 -19.20
CA LYS A 77 16.20 -7.20 -19.39
C LYS A 77 15.55 -7.83 -18.15
N PRO A 78 16.14 -7.76 -16.93
CA PRO A 78 15.48 -8.24 -15.70
C PRO A 78 14.18 -7.49 -15.40
N ILE A 79 14.12 -6.17 -15.63
CA ILE A 79 12.90 -5.38 -15.43
C ILE A 79 11.76 -5.88 -16.31
N LEU A 80 12.02 -6.18 -17.59
CA LEU A 80 11.02 -6.71 -18.52
C LEU A 80 10.61 -8.15 -18.19
N ILE A 81 11.55 -9.01 -17.76
CA ILE A 81 11.23 -10.36 -17.28
C ILE A 81 10.29 -10.28 -16.09
N ASN A 82 10.60 -9.41 -15.11
CA ASN A 82 9.75 -9.21 -13.96
C ASN A 82 8.38 -8.63 -14.31
N ALA A 83 8.30 -7.71 -15.29
CA ALA A 83 7.03 -7.20 -15.80
C ALA A 83 6.17 -8.32 -16.42
N GLY A 84 6.78 -9.23 -17.18
CA GLY A 84 6.10 -10.41 -17.72
C GLY A 84 5.58 -11.36 -16.63
N LEU A 85 6.41 -11.66 -15.61
CA LEU A 85 6.01 -12.45 -14.46
C LEU A 85 4.89 -11.76 -13.67
N SER A 86 4.98 -10.45 -13.47
CA SER A 86 3.97 -9.65 -12.78
C SER A 86 2.62 -9.67 -13.51
N LEU A 87 2.63 -9.60 -14.83
CA LEU A 87 1.41 -9.74 -15.65
C LEU A 87 0.79 -11.13 -15.50
N ALA A 88 1.60 -12.19 -15.52
CA ALA A 88 1.12 -13.55 -15.24
C ALA A 88 0.51 -13.64 -13.82
N GLY A 89 1.15 -13.01 -12.85
CA GLY A 89 0.66 -12.90 -11.47
C GLY A 89 -0.67 -12.17 -11.35
N PHE A 90 -0.89 -11.11 -12.12
CA PHE A 90 -2.19 -10.43 -12.18
C PHE A 90 -3.30 -11.43 -12.57
N PHE A 91 -3.13 -12.16 -13.67
CA PHE A 91 -4.14 -13.13 -14.12
C PHE A 91 -4.32 -14.28 -13.14
N LEU A 92 -3.23 -14.77 -12.53
CA LEU A 92 -3.28 -15.82 -11.52
C LEU A 92 -4.08 -15.34 -10.30
N THR A 93 -3.80 -14.14 -9.79
CA THR A 93 -4.51 -13.55 -8.64
C THR A 93 -6.00 -13.36 -8.94
N VAL A 94 -6.36 -12.84 -10.13
CA VAL A 94 -7.76 -12.71 -10.57
C VAL A 94 -8.48 -14.07 -10.55
N LYS A 95 -7.81 -15.16 -10.93
CA LYS A 95 -8.40 -16.52 -10.91
C LYS A 95 -8.49 -17.12 -9.49
N LEU A 96 -7.51 -16.82 -8.63
CA LEU A 96 -7.44 -17.40 -7.28
C LEU A 96 -8.39 -16.73 -6.29
N ILE A 97 -8.65 -15.42 -6.39
CA ILE A 97 -9.53 -14.69 -5.47
C ILE A 97 -10.91 -15.35 -5.34
N PRO A 98 -11.66 -15.69 -6.41
CA PRO A 98 -12.97 -16.35 -6.28
C PRO A 98 -12.90 -17.75 -5.63
N VAL A 99 -11.79 -18.46 -5.86
CA VAL A 99 -11.57 -19.79 -5.26
C VAL A 99 -11.34 -19.61 -3.76
N ALA A 100 -10.39 -18.77 -3.36
CA ALA A 100 -10.06 -18.50 -1.96
C ALA A 100 -11.27 -17.96 -1.18
N SER A 101 -12.07 -17.09 -1.79
CA SER A 101 -13.27 -16.53 -1.19
C SER A 101 -14.26 -17.58 -0.72
N LYS A 102 -14.42 -18.69 -1.46
CA LYS A 102 -15.26 -19.82 -1.04
C LYS A 102 -14.72 -20.50 0.22
N TYR A 103 -13.39 -20.64 0.33
CA TYR A 103 -12.74 -21.27 1.48
C TYR A 103 -12.81 -20.40 2.73
N VAL A 104 -12.56 -19.08 2.61
CA VAL A 104 -12.63 -18.17 3.76
C VAL A 104 -14.07 -18.03 4.27
N LEU A 105 -15.08 -17.99 3.39
CA LEU A 105 -16.49 -18.00 3.79
C LEU A 105 -16.88 -19.28 4.55
N LYS A 106 -16.39 -20.47 4.11
CA LYS A 106 -16.60 -21.74 4.82
C LYS A 106 -15.96 -21.74 6.21
N ARG A 107 -14.93 -20.95 6.44
CA ARG A 107 -14.26 -20.79 7.74
C ARG A 107 -14.80 -19.62 8.55
N ASN A 108 -15.94 -19.03 8.16
CA ASN A 108 -16.56 -17.88 8.80
C ASN A 108 -15.66 -16.63 8.86
N LEU A 109 -14.71 -16.49 7.90
CA LEU A 109 -13.92 -15.28 7.71
C LEU A 109 -14.65 -14.36 6.73
N PHE A 110 -15.51 -13.51 7.25
CA PHE A 110 -16.30 -12.54 6.48
C PHE A 110 -16.62 -11.31 7.32
N GLY A 111 -16.83 -10.20 6.66
CA GLY A 111 -17.34 -8.97 7.24
C GLY A 111 -18.66 -8.54 6.60
N TYR A 112 -19.30 -7.53 7.21
CA TYR A 112 -20.43 -6.81 6.63
C TYR A 112 -20.01 -5.40 6.24
N ASP A 113 -20.54 -4.91 5.12
CA ASP A 113 -20.26 -3.54 4.68
C ASP A 113 -21.01 -2.53 5.57
N ILE A 114 -20.28 -1.92 6.48
CA ILE A 114 -20.81 -0.95 7.46
C ILE A 114 -21.35 0.29 6.75
N ASN A 115 -20.75 0.69 5.62
CA ASN A 115 -21.19 1.85 4.82
C ASN A 115 -22.47 1.56 4.01
N LYS A 116 -23.09 0.41 4.19
CA LYS A 116 -24.39 0.02 3.60
C LYS A 116 -25.37 -0.48 4.66
N LYS A 117 -25.10 -0.21 5.94
CA LYS A 117 -25.97 -0.61 7.05
C LYS A 117 -27.35 -0.01 6.87
N GLY A 118 -28.40 -0.84 7.01
CA GLY A 118 -29.79 -0.43 6.78
C GLY A 118 -30.28 -0.63 5.33
N THR A 119 -29.44 -1.13 4.45
CA THR A 119 -29.84 -1.57 3.09
C THR A 119 -29.69 -3.08 2.95
N PRO A 120 -30.37 -3.73 1.95
CA PRO A 120 -30.19 -5.16 1.69
C PRO A 120 -28.73 -5.55 1.40
N GLN A 121 -27.94 -4.65 0.83
CA GLN A 121 -26.52 -4.89 0.55
C GLN A 121 -25.66 -4.94 1.82
N GLY A 122 -26.05 -4.24 2.89
CA GLY A 122 -25.35 -4.25 4.18
C GLY A 122 -25.53 -5.54 4.98
N THR A 123 -26.42 -6.45 4.55
CA THR A 123 -26.63 -7.78 5.17
C THR A 123 -25.91 -8.90 4.44
N VAL A 124 -25.23 -8.60 3.32
CA VAL A 124 -24.48 -9.59 2.52
C VAL A 124 -23.16 -9.90 3.23
N LYS A 125 -22.82 -11.18 3.35
CA LYS A 125 -21.52 -11.63 3.85
C LYS A 125 -20.46 -11.44 2.77
N VAL A 126 -19.48 -10.58 3.03
CA VAL A 126 -18.36 -10.32 2.13
C VAL A 126 -17.13 -11.06 2.64
N PRO A 127 -16.51 -11.97 1.84
CA PRO A 127 -15.31 -12.69 2.25
C PRO A 127 -14.17 -11.71 2.58
N GLU A 128 -13.46 -11.98 3.67
CA GLU A 128 -12.40 -11.14 4.23
C GLU A 128 -11.04 -11.83 4.16
N SER A 129 -9.95 -11.09 4.43
CA SER A 129 -8.56 -11.60 4.43
C SER A 129 -8.06 -12.08 3.07
N LEU A 130 -8.62 -11.56 1.97
CA LEU A 130 -8.18 -11.95 0.62
C LEU A 130 -6.78 -11.42 0.27
N GLY A 131 -6.20 -10.56 1.13
CA GLY A 131 -4.79 -10.17 1.07
C GLY A 131 -3.82 -11.34 1.06
N ILE A 132 -4.19 -12.47 1.69
CA ILE A 132 -3.35 -13.68 1.70
C ILE A 132 -3.11 -14.24 0.29
N VAL A 133 -4.09 -14.14 -0.61
CA VAL A 133 -3.93 -14.58 -2.01
C VAL A 133 -2.93 -13.69 -2.74
N VAL A 134 -3.07 -12.37 -2.54
CA VAL A 134 -2.17 -11.38 -3.14
C VAL A 134 -0.73 -11.60 -2.68
N ALA A 135 -0.53 -11.71 -1.37
CA ALA A 135 0.79 -11.92 -0.79
C ALA A 135 1.41 -13.26 -1.20
N ALA A 136 0.61 -14.35 -1.25
CA ALA A 136 1.11 -15.66 -1.69
C ALA A 136 1.56 -15.65 -3.16
N VAL A 137 0.76 -15.06 -4.05
CA VAL A 137 1.15 -14.92 -5.47
C VAL A 137 2.38 -14.03 -5.60
N PHE A 138 2.42 -12.89 -4.91
CA PHE A 138 3.59 -12.00 -4.87
C PHE A 138 4.85 -12.76 -4.45
N MET A 139 4.80 -13.52 -3.35
CA MET A 139 5.95 -14.29 -2.85
C MET A 139 6.43 -15.32 -3.88
N VAL A 140 5.52 -16.04 -4.52
CA VAL A 140 5.88 -16.99 -5.59
C VAL A 140 6.57 -16.28 -6.75
N LEU A 141 6.04 -15.16 -7.21
CA LEU A 141 6.63 -14.39 -8.32
C LEU A 141 8.03 -13.88 -7.98
N THR A 142 8.21 -13.33 -6.78
CA THR A 142 9.50 -12.79 -6.35
C THR A 142 10.55 -13.88 -6.15
N ILE A 143 10.17 -15.05 -5.62
CA ILE A 143 11.07 -16.21 -5.50
C ILE A 143 11.45 -16.76 -6.90
N VAL A 144 10.49 -16.88 -7.83
CA VAL A 144 10.78 -17.30 -9.19
C VAL A 144 11.68 -16.28 -9.89
N PHE A 145 11.41 -15.00 -9.75
CA PHE A 145 12.26 -13.96 -10.30
C PHE A 145 13.69 -14.02 -9.75
N GLN A 146 13.84 -14.18 -8.44
CA GLN A 146 15.13 -14.33 -7.77
C GLN A 146 15.92 -15.52 -8.34
N PHE A 147 15.28 -16.68 -8.46
CA PHE A 147 15.90 -17.90 -9.01
C PHE A 147 16.39 -17.71 -10.45
N LEU A 148 15.68 -16.91 -11.25
CA LEU A 148 16.02 -16.70 -12.67
C LEU A 148 17.07 -15.61 -12.89
N ASN A 149 17.27 -14.66 -11.94
CA ASN A 149 18.02 -13.43 -12.23
C ASN A 149 19.19 -13.15 -11.28
N PHE A 150 19.26 -13.75 -10.09
CA PHE A 150 20.36 -13.49 -9.16
C PHE A 150 21.38 -14.62 -9.19
N ALA A 151 22.67 -14.27 -9.25
CA ALA A 151 23.75 -15.22 -9.04
C ALA A 151 23.85 -15.61 -7.54
N PRO A 152 24.26 -16.86 -7.21
CA PRO A 152 24.31 -17.35 -5.84
C PRO A 152 25.26 -16.57 -4.91
N ASP A 153 26.28 -15.93 -5.45
CA ASP A 153 27.32 -15.14 -4.77
C ASP A 153 27.03 -13.64 -4.75
N SER A 154 25.87 -13.21 -5.24
CA SER A 154 25.49 -11.79 -5.29
C SER A 154 25.13 -11.26 -3.90
N ASN A 155 25.71 -10.12 -3.51
CA ASN A 155 25.30 -9.37 -2.30
C ASN A 155 23.82 -8.98 -2.34
N TRP A 156 23.29 -8.64 -3.53
CA TRP A 156 21.88 -8.32 -3.74
C TRP A 156 20.95 -9.49 -3.39
N LEU A 157 21.42 -10.73 -3.49
CA LEU A 157 20.65 -11.91 -3.09
C LEU A 157 20.39 -11.91 -1.57
N VAL A 158 21.38 -11.51 -0.75
CA VAL A 158 21.23 -11.43 0.71
C VAL A 158 20.19 -10.38 1.08
N GLU A 159 20.27 -9.19 0.49
CA GLU A 159 19.29 -8.12 0.72
C GLU A 159 17.90 -8.50 0.25
N TYR A 160 17.79 -9.19 -0.90
CA TYR A 160 16.52 -9.67 -1.42
C TYR A 160 15.88 -10.72 -0.52
N ASN A 161 16.66 -11.66 0.01
CA ASN A 161 16.18 -12.67 0.97
C ASN A 161 15.73 -12.01 2.29
N ALA A 162 16.45 -11.03 2.80
CA ALA A 162 16.06 -10.28 3.99
C ALA A 162 14.77 -9.49 3.76
N ALA A 163 14.62 -8.88 2.57
CA ALA A 163 13.39 -8.23 2.13
C ALA A 163 12.21 -9.20 2.13
N LEU A 164 12.35 -10.36 1.48
CA LEU A 164 11.31 -11.38 1.43
C LEU A 164 10.99 -11.95 2.81
N ALA A 165 11.98 -12.14 3.68
CA ALA A 165 11.77 -12.58 5.05
C ALA A 165 10.91 -11.60 5.85
N SER A 166 11.20 -10.29 5.78
CA SER A 166 10.43 -9.24 6.43
C SER A 166 9.00 -9.16 5.90
N ILE A 167 8.82 -9.23 4.57
CA ILE A 167 7.51 -9.21 3.92
C ILE A 167 6.69 -10.45 4.28
N CYS A 168 7.31 -11.63 4.24
CA CYS A 168 6.66 -12.91 4.58
C CYS A 168 6.20 -12.92 6.04
N PHE A 169 7.07 -12.51 6.96
CA PHE A 169 6.77 -12.44 8.38
C PHE A 169 5.62 -11.46 8.64
N MET A 170 5.65 -10.30 8.00
CA MET A 170 4.57 -9.31 8.14
C MET A 170 3.25 -9.78 7.54
N THR A 171 3.29 -10.52 6.43
CA THR A 171 2.10 -11.17 5.85
C THR A 171 1.48 -12.18 6.81
N LEU A 172 2.32 -13.02 7.44
CA LEU A 172 1.87 -13.99 8.45
C LEU A 172 1.22 -13.28 9.63
N LEU A 173 1.84 -12.21 10.14
CA LEU A 173 1.30 -11.43 11.25
C LEU A 173 -0.03 -10.76 10.91
N GLY A 174 -0.18 -10.25 9.70
CA GLY A 174 -1.44 -9.68 9.22
C GLY A 174 -2.54 -10.74 9.14
N PHE A 175 -2.21 -11.96 8.70
CA PHE A 175 -3.18 -13.06 8.68
C PHE A 175 -3.56 -13.53 10.09
N ILE A 176 -2.61 -13.58 11.02
CA ILE A 176 -2.89 -13.86 12.43
C ILE A 176 -3.83 -12.80 13.01
N ASP A 177 -3.61 -11.54 12.66
CA ASP A 177 -4.47 -10.43 13.11
C ASP A 177 -5.90 -10.55 12.57
N ASP A 178 -6.07 -10.85 11.28
CA ASP A 178 -7.38 -11.10 10.67
C ASP A 178 -8.15 -12.25 11.35
N VAL A 179 -7.44 -13.26 11.86
CA VAL A 179 -8.06 -14.45 12.48
C VAL A 179 -8.31 -14.25 13.98
N LEU A 180 -7.37 -13.62 14.71
CA LEU A 180 -7.37 -13.55 16.18
C LEU A 180 -7.82 -12.19 16.75
N ASP A 181 -7.96 -11.13 15.92
CA ASP A 181 -8.26 -9.74 16.35
C ASP A 181 -7.28 -9.29 17.45
N VAL A 182 -6.00 -9.17 17.09
CA VAL A 182 -4.89 -8.89 17.99
C VAL A 182 -5.02 -7.50 18.64
N PRO A 183 -4.70 -7.32 19.94
CA PRO A 183 -4.75 -6.02 20.61
C PRO A 183 -3.82 -4.98 19.95
N TRP A 184 -4.25 -3.71 19.87
CA TRP A 184 -3.54 -2.64 19.17
C TRP A 184 -2.07 -2.44 19.59
N ARG A 185 -1.73 -2.69 20.87
CA ARG A 185 -0.34 -2.60 21.37
C ARG A 185 0.56 -3.63 20.71
N VAL A 186 0.04 -4.83 20.49
CA VAL A 186 0.76 -5.92 19.81
C VAL A 186 0.92 -5.60 18.33
N LYS A 187 -0.09 -4.96 17.70
CA LYS A 187 -0.02 -4.47 16.30
C LYS A 187 1.11 -3.47 16.06
N LEU A 188 1.60 -2.76 17.07
CA LEU A 188 2.79 -1.89 16.97
C LEU A 188 4.10 -2.66 17.19
N LEU A 189 4.10 -3.66 18.08
CA LEU A 189 5.30 -4.44 18.39
C LEU A 189 5.69 -5.39 17.25
N LEU A 190 4.71 -6.05 16.63
CA LEU A 190 4.97 -7.08 15.63
C LEU A 190 5.71 -6.56 14.39
N PRO A 191 5.35 -5.40 13.78
CA PRO A 191 6.13 -4.80 12.69
C PRO A 191 7.57 -4.48 13.08
N SER A 192 7.81 -4.15 14.34
CA SER A 192 9.14 -3.87 14.87
C SER A 192 10.07 -5.08 14.74
N ILE A 193 9.55 -6.28 15.05
CA ILE A 193 10.28 -7.53 14.93
C ILE A 193 10.42 -7.94 13.46
N ALA A 194 9.35 -7.79 12.67
CA ALA A 194 9.34 -8.11 11.25
C ALA A 194 10.34 -7.29 10.43
N ALA A 195 10.68 -6.07 10.87
CA ALA A 195 11.65 -5.20 10.20
C ALA A 195 13.12 -5.56 10.49
N LEU A 196 13.41 -6.40 11.51
CA LEU A 196 14.81 -6.70 11.90
C LEU A 196 15.65 -7.33 10.78
N PRO A 197 15.17 -8.33 10.01
CA PRO A 197 15.95 -8.87 8.90
C PRO A 197 16.36 -7.81 7.89
N LEU A 198 15.44 -6.90 7.56
CA LEU A 198 15.68 -5.76 6.64
C LEU A 198 16.77 -4.83 7.19
N LEU A 199 16.68 -4.44 8.47
CA LEU A 199 17.64 -3.53 9.10
C LEU A 199 19.04 -4.16 9.28
N MET A 200 19.10 -5.47 9.46
CA MET A 200 20.35 -6.21 9.54
C MET A 200 21.04 -6.31 8.18
N ALA A 201 20.28 -6.53 7.12
CA ALA A 201 20.81 -6.63 5.76
C ALA A 201 21.17 -5.27 5.13
N TYR A 202 20.67 -4.17 5.69
CA TYR A 202 20.91 -2.85 5.14
C TYR A 202 22.40 -2.48 5.21
N ALA A 203 23.05 -2.43 4.06
CA ALA A 203 24.46 -2.07 3.89
C ALA A 203 24.67 -0.65 3.31
N GLY A 204 23.59 0.10 3.05
CA GLY A 204 23.65 1.43 2.44
C GLY A 204 24.12 2.54 3.39
N HIS A 205 24.25 3.74 2.83
CA HIS A 205 24.68 4.92 3.56
C HIS A 205 23.65 5.36 4.60
N THR A 206 24.16 5.88 5.75
CA THR A 206 23.34 6.43 6.84
C THR A 206 23.28 7.96 6.79
N THR A 207 23.56 8.55 5.63
CA THR A 207 23.61 9.98 5.42
C THR A 207 22.30 10.54 4.88
N ILE A 208 21.91 11.74 5.35
CA ILE A 208 20.78 12.50 4.82
C ILE A 208 21.26 13.80 4.18
N ILE A 209 20.56 14.22 3.13
CA ILE A 209 20.76 15.53 2.50
C ILE A 209 19.89 16.56 3.25
N ILE A 210 20.54 17.55 3.82
CA ILE A 210 19.84 18.61 4.54
C ILE A 210 19.09 19.51 3.55
N PRO A 211 17.78 19.77 3.79
CA PRO A 211 17.00 20.66 2.96
C PRO A 211 17.65 22.05 2.83
N LYS A 212 17.67 22.60 1.62
CA LYS A 212 18.32 23.90 1.32
C LYS A 212 18.03 25.03 2.31
N PRO A 213 16.77 25.21 2.82
CA PRO A 213 16.47 26.25 3.80
C PRO A 213 17.16 26.06 5.16
N LEU A 214 17.53 24.83 5.53
CA LEU A 214 18.17 24.50 6.80
C LEU A 214 19.70 24.53 6.76
N VAL A 215 20.29 24.44 5.55
CA VAL A 215 21.75 24.47 5.36
C VAL A 215 22.42 25.70 6.02
N PRO A 216 21.89 26.94 5.94
CA PRO A 216 22.51 28.10 6.60
C PRO A 216 22.53 28.00 8.12
N TYR A 217 21.60 27.26 8.74
CA TYR A 217 21.51 27.12 10.19
C TYR A 217 22.36 25.97 10.73
N ILE A 218 22.52 24.90 9.95
CA ILE A 218 23.24 23.67 10.35
C ILE A 218 24.70 23.70 9.89
N GLY A 219 25.01 24.47 8.84
CA GLY A 219 26.37 24.57 8.29
C GLY A 219 26.85 23.37 7.46
N LEU A 220 26.02 22.31 7.35
CA LEU A 220 26.33 21.08 6.65
C LEU A 220 25.33 20.85 5.51
N LYS A 221 25.77 20.31 4.38
CA LYS A 221 24.89 19.88 3.27
C LYS A 221 24.46 18.43 3.40
N VAL A 222 25.31 17.59 3.98
CA VAL A 222 25.11 16.16 4.22
C VAL A 222 25.44 15.88 5.67
N LEU A 223 24.57 15.13 6.35
CA LEU A 223 24.75 14.75 7.74
C LEU A 223 24.69 13.22 7.83
N ASP A 224 25.73 12.60 8.41
CA ASP A 224 25.72 11.19 8.75
C ASP A 224 25.04 11.00 10.11
N LEU A 225 23.95 10.26 10.11
CA LEU A 225 23.14 9.94 11.31
C LEU A 225 23.54 8.60 11.95
N GLY A 226 24.36 7.79 11.28
CA GLY A 226 24.81 6.51 11.80
C GLY A 226 23.64 5.64 12.33
N PHE A 227 23.70 5.23 13.60
CA PHE A 227 22.69 4.41 14.24
C PHE A 227 21.28 5.08 14.28
N ILE A 228 21.21 6.41 14.36
CA ILE A 228 19.93 7.15 14.36
C ILE A 228 19.19 6.91 13.05
N TYR A 229 19.91 6.79 11.92
CA TYR A 229 19.29 6.46 10.62
C TYR A 229 18.64 5.06 10.64
N LYS A 230 19.24 4.08 11.32
CA LYS A 230 18.61 2.75 11.50
C LYS A 230 17.34 2.81 12.34
N ILE A 231 17.30 3.66 13.37
CA ILE A 231 16.08 3.93 14.16
C ILE A 231 15.02 4.58 13.28
N TYR A 232 15.38 5.54 12.44
CA TYR A 232 14.46 6.16 11.47
C TYR A 232 13.86 5.10 10.52
N MET A 233 14.68 4.24 9.93
CA MET A 233 14.20 3.16 9.04
C MET A 233 13.26 2.18 9.75
N TRP A 234 13.56 1.88 11.01
CA TRP A 234 12.72 1.05 11.86
C TRP A 234 11.33 1.67 12.07
N PHE A 235 11.27 2.95 12.44
CA PHE A 235 10.00 3.68 12.55
C PHE A 235 9.27 3.81 11.21
N LEU A 236 9.99 3.98 10.11
CA LEU A 236 9.43 4.03 8.78
C LEU A 236 8.73 2.70 8.42
N ALA A 237 9.34 1.55 8.73
CA ALA A 237 8.72 0.24 8.51
C ALA A 237 7.44 0.08 9.35
N ILE A 238 7.46 0.46 10.63
CA ILE A 238 6.28 0.44 11.50
C ILE A 238 5.19 1.38 10.96
N PHE A 239 5.56 2.57 10.50
CA PHE A 239 4.64 3.54 9.95
C PHE A 239 3.98 3.00 8.67
N CYS A 240 4.76 2.54 7.69
CA CYS A 240 4.24 2.05 6.42
C CYS A 240 3.27 0.88 6.60
N THR A 241 3.57 -0.06 7.50
CA THR A 241 2.71 -1.22 7.77
C THR A 241 1.37 -0.84 8.39
N ASN A 242 1.33 0.19 9.23
CA ASN A 242 0.10 0.60 9.92
C ASN A 242 -0.70 1.67 9.17
N CYS A 243 -0.03 2.56 8.41
CA CYS A 243 -0.67 3.75 7.85
C CYS A 243 -1.72 3.43 6.77
N ILE A 244 -1.53 2.35 5.98
CA ILE A 244 -2.52 1.89 4.99
C ILE A 244 -3.79 1.42 5.71
N ASN A 245 -3.64 0.67 6.81
CA ASN A 245 -4.73 0.20 7.64
C ASN A 245 -5.47 1.35 8.36
N ILE A 246 -4.74 2.35 8.86
CA ILE A 246 -5.34 3.50 9.53
C ILE A 246 -6.10 4.39 8.53
N HIS A 247 -5.63 4.51 7.28
CA HIS A 247 -6.31 5.23 6.20
C HIS A 247 -7.17 4.28 5.37
N ALA A 248 -8.23 3.77 5.97
CA ALA A 248 -9.10 2.73 5.45
C ALA A 248 -10.57 3.00 5.76
N GLY A 249 -11.44 2.07 5.39
CA GLY A 249 -12.82 2.02 5.83
C GLY A 249 -13.87 2.42 4.80
N ILE A 250 -13.46 2.60 3.55
CA ILE A 250 -14.34 2.70 2.37
C ILE A 250 -13.88 1.74 1.28
N ASN A 251 -14.83 1.24 0.50
CA ASN A 251 -14.55 0.22 -0.51
C ASN A 251 -13.53 0.71 -1.55
N GLY A 252 -12.48 -0.08 -1.74
CA GLY A 252 -11.44 0.18 -2.73
C GLY A 252 -10.33 1.12 -2.27
N LEU A 253 -10.41 1.74 -1.09
CA LEU A 253 -9.42 2.72 -0.66
C LEU A 253 -8.08 2.06 -0.32
N GLU A 254 -8.06 0.97 0.44
CA GLU A 254 -6.84 0.29 0.89
C GLU A 254 -6.03 -0.25 -0.30
N ALA A 255 -6.67 -0.96 -1.21
CA ALA A 255 -6.03 -1.44 -2.42
C ALA A 255 -5.72 -0.30 -3.41
N GLY A 256 -6.60 0.68 -3.52
CA GLY A 256 -6.44 1.83 -4.42
C GLY A 256 -5.25 2.70 -4.05
N GLN A 257 -5.06 3.04 -2.77
CA GLN A 257 -3.91 3.81 -2.33
C GLN A 257 -2.59 3.07 -2.59
N THR A 258 -2.55 1.75 -2.38
CA THR A 258 -1.38 0.92 -2.73
C THR A 258 -1.06 1.00 -4.21
N VAL A 259 -2.07 0.89 -5.09
CA VAL A 259 -1.91 0.98 -6.55
C VAL A 259 -1.37 2.34 -6.97
N VAL A 260 -1.88 3.44 -6.40
CA VAL A 260 -1.40 4.79 -6.71
C VAL A 260 0.04 5.00 -6.26
N ILE A 261 0.38 4.60 -5.02
CA ILE A 261 1.74 4.74 -4.48
C ILE A 261 2.72 3.87 -5.28
N ALA A 262 2.39 2.60 -5.53
CA ALA A 262 3.25 1.70 -6.29
C ALA A 262 3.53 2.22 -7.70
N SER A 263 2.53 2.78 -8.37
CA SER A 263 2.70 3.40 -9.70
C SER A 263 3.64 4.61 -9.65
N ALA A 264 3.51 5.47 -8.64
CA ALA A 264 4.40 6.61 -8.44
C ALA A 264 5.84 6.18 -8.15
N ILE A 265 6.03 5.13 -7.34
CA ILE A 265 7.35 4.54 -7.07
C ILE A 265 7.98 3.98 -8.34
N LEU A 266 7.23 3.26 -9.19
CA LEU A 266 7.75 2.75 -10.46
C LEU A 266 8.23 3.86 -11.38
N ILE A 267 7.44 4.92 -11.54
CA ILE A 267 7.81 6.09 -12.35
C ILE A 267 9.06 6.75 -11.77
N HIS A 268 9.08 6.96 -10.45
CA HIS A 268 10.24 7.54 -9.75
C HIS A 268 11.52 6.72 -9.99
N ASN A 269 11.47 5.40 -9.79
CA ASN A 269 12.63 4.53 -9.94
C ASN A 269 13.19 4.54 -11.37
N VAL A 270 12.32 4.47 -12.39
CA VAL A 270 12.79 4.56 -13.79
C VAL A 270 13.45 5.90 -14.08
N MET A 271 12.92 6.99 -13.54
CA MET A 271 13.54 8.30 -13.68
C MET A 271 14.91 8.37 -13.00
N GLN A 272 15.06 7.76 -11.83
CA GLN A 272 16.34 7.72 -11.11
C GLN A 272 17.38 6.84 -11.84
N ILE A 273 16.95 5.67 -12.33
CA ILE A 273 17.80 4.79 -13.16
C ILE A 273 18.29 5.54 -14.42
N GLY A 274 17.39 6.24 -15.11
CA GLY A 274 17.73 6.95 -16.34
C GLY A 274 18.55 8.23 -16.13
N ALA A 275 18.46 8.87 -14.97
CA ALA A 275 19.14 10.12 -14.65
C ALA A 275 20.54 9.91 -14.01
N SER A 276 20.78 8.76 -13.39
CA SER A 276 22.04 8.47 -12.67
C SER A 276 23.10 7.89 -13.61
N ALA A 277 24.35 8.22 -13.35
CA ALA A 277 25.52 7.57 -13.96
C ALA A 277 26.18 6.54 -13.03
N ASP A 278 25.72 6.45 -11.79
CA ASP A 278 26.26 5.55 -10.77
C ASP A 278 25.58 4.17 -10.88
N PRO A 279 26.31 3.10 -11.19
CA PRO A 279 25.75 1.75 -11.36
C PRO A 279 25.13 1.19 -10.08
N GLU A 280 25.70 1.47 -8.89
CA GLU A 280 25.18 0.97 -7.62
C GLU A 280 23.83 1.61 -7.31
N TYR A 281 23.71 2.93 -7.51
CA TYR A 281 22.47 3.65 -7.36
C TYR A 281 21.40 3.19 -8.34
N GLN A 282 21.77 2.95 -9.62
CA GLN A 282 20.85 2.38 -10.62
C GLN A 282 20.35 0.99 -10.21
N GLN A 283 21.24 0.14 -9.67
CA GLN A 283 20.90 -1.20 -9.24
C GLN A 283 19.96 -1.18 -8.03
N ALA A 284 20.15 -0.29 -7.06
CA ALA A 284 19.26 -0.12 -5.92
C ALA A 284 17.82 0.25 -6.35
N HIS A 285 17.71 1.18 -7.31
CA HIS A 285 16.41 1.51 -7.88
C HIS A 285 15.79 0.38 -8.72
N ALA A 286 16.61 -0.38 -9.46
CA ALA A 286 16.14 -1.57 -10.19
C ALA A 286 15.66 -2.65 -9.22
N PHE A 287 16.36 -2.87 -8.10
CA PHE A 287 15.92 -3.76 -7.02
C PHE A 287 14.52 -3.39 -6.51
N SER A 288 14.30 -2.11 -6.27
CA SER A 288 12.99 -1.59 -5.89
C SER A 288 11.92 -1.91 -6.95
N VAL A 289 12.21 -1.73 -8.25
CA VAL A 289 11.30 -2.08 -9.35
C VAL A 289 10.92 -3.55 -9.31
N TYR A 290 11.86 -4.46 -9.01
CA TYR A 290 11.61 -5.91 -8.96
C TYR A 290 10.58 -6.32 -7.90
N LEU A 291 10.42 -5.54 -6.84
CA LEU A 291 9.40 -5.77 -5.81
C LEU A 291 8.09 -5.01 -6.09
N VAL A 292 8.17 -3.82 -6.66
CA VAL A 292 6.98 -2.97 -6.87
C VAL A 292 6.13 -3.44 -8.05
N GLN A 293 6.72 -3.99 -9.12
CA GLN A 293 5.95 -4.51 -10.25
C GLN A 293 4.98 -5.63 -9.85
N PRO A 294 5.41 -6.71 -9.16
CA PRO A 294 4.48 -7.75 -8.71
C PRO A 294 3.51 -7.24 -7.64
N LEU A 295 3.91 -6.31 -6.75
CA LEU A 295 2.99 -5.67 -5.81
C LEU A 295 1.87 -4.93 -6.54
N LEU A 296 2.19 -4.10 -7.55
CA LEU A 296 1.21 -3.36 -8.33
C LEU A 296 0.27 -4.31 -9.08
N ALA A 297 0.80 -5.33 -9.74
CA ALA A 297 0.01 -6.26 -10.53
C ALA A 297 -0.99 -7.06 -9.66
N THR A 298 -0.54 -7.62 -8.54
CA THR A 298 -1.39 -8.40 -7.64
C THR A 298 -2.39 -7.50 -6.89
N SER A 299 -2.02 -6.26 -6.56
CA SER A 299 -2.93 -5.27 -5.96
C SER A 299 -4.00 -4.79 -6.93
N LEU A 300 -3.70 -4.60 -8.23
CA LEU A 300 -4.70 -4.31 -9.26
C LEU A 300 -5.70 -5.46 -9.43
N ALA A 301 -5.23 -6.70 -9.33
CA ALA A 301 -6.10 -7.86 -9.36
C ALA A 301 -7.06 -7.87 -8.16
N LEU A 302 -6.57 -7.60 -6.95
CA LEU A 302 -7.42 -7.48 -5.76
C LEU A 302 -8.40 -6.30 -5.89
N LEU A 303 -7.93 -5.14 -6.34
CA LEU A 303 -8.76 -3.94 -6.53
C LEU A 303 -9.91 -4.20 -7.49
N SER A 304 -9.76 -5.10 -8.48
CA SER A 304 -10.83 -5.47 -9.41
C SER A 304 -12.06 -6.06 -8.72
N TYR A 305 -11.90 -6.66 -7.55
CA TYR A 305 -12.96 -7.24 -6.72
C TYR A 305 -13.30 -6.36 -5.51
N ASN A 306 -12.33 -5.60 -4.99
CA ASN A 306 -12.48 -4.73 -3.82
C ASN A 306 -13.06 -3.34 -4.15
N TRP A 307 -13.05 -2.91 -5.43
CA TRP A 307 -13.67 -1.65 -5.86
C TRP A 307 -15.17 -1.63 -5.58
N TYR A 308 -15.70 -0.41 -5.32
CA TYR A 308 -17.13 -0.20 -5.02
C TYR A 308 -18.10 -0.73 -6.09
N PRO A 309 -19.18 -1.42 -5.72
CA PRO A 309 -19.41 -2.11 -4.45
C PRO A 309 -18.48 -3.30 -4.29
N SER A 310 -17.84 -3.43 -3.12
CA SER A 310 -16.85 -4.47 -2.88
C SER A 310 -17.47 -5.86 -2.82
N SER A 311 -16.86 -6.82 -3.50
CA SER A 311 -17.21 -8.25 -3.42
C SER A 311 -16.26 -9.05 -2.53
N VAL A 312 -15.11 -8.45 -2.15
CA VAL A 312 -14.14 -9.02 -1.20
C VAL A 312 -13.53 -7.92 -0.34
N PHE A 313 -13.20 -8.22 0.91
CA PHE A 313 -12.42 -7.35 1.78
C PHE A 313 -10.96 -7.79 1.83
N VAL A 314 -10.09 -6.79 1.91
CA VAL A 314 -8.64 -6.99 1.82
C VAL A 314 -8.05 -7.63 3.07
N GLY A 315 -8.52 -7.24 4.28
CA GLY A 315 -8.03 -7.66 5.59
C GLY A 315 -6.72 -6.94 6.01
N ASP A 316 -6.36 -7.13 7.28
CA ASP A 316 -5.11 -6.65 7.85
C ASP A 316 -3.90 -7.36 7.20
N THR A 317 -4.08 -8.59 6.73
CA THR A 317 -3.10 -9.32 5.91
C THR A 317 -2.59 -8.49 4.74
N TYR A 318 -3.50 -7.86 3.98
CA TYR A 318 -3.12 -7.08 2.81
C TYR A 318 -2.41 -5.79 3.19
N THR A 319 -2.96 -5.04 4.15
CA THR A 319 -2.43 -3.72 4.51
C THR A 319 -1.03 -3.83 5.12
N TYR A 320 -0.77 -4.87 5.90
CA TYR A 320 0.53 -5.15 6.49
C TYR A 320 1.54 -5.63 5.44
N PHE A 321 1.13 -6.54 4.58
CA PHE A 321 1.92 -6.99 3.44
C PHE A 321 2.34 -5.83 2.53
N ALA A 322 1.38 -5.03 2.07
CA ALA A 322 1.64 -3.91 1.16
C ALA A 322 2.50 -2.83 1.81
N GLY A 323 2.22 -2.50 3.09
CA GLY A 323 2.99 -1.52 3.83
C GLY A 323 4.44 -1.94 4.05
N MET A 324 4.69 -3.19 4.45
CA MET A 324 6.05 -3.72 4.61
C MET A 324 6.79 -3.77 3.26
N THR A 325 6.13 -4.20 2.19
CA THR A 325 6.75 -4.22 0.85
C THR A 325 7.19 -2.81 0.43
N MET A 326 6.37 -1.79 0.67
CA MET A 326 6.73 -0.41 0.35
C MET A 326 7.85 0.13 1.25
N ALA A 327 7.89 -0.23 2.54
CA ALA A 327 8.99 0.12 3.44
C ALA A 327 10.32 -0.48 2.96
N VAL A 328 10.31 -1.77 2.63
CA VAL A 328 11.47 -2.49 2.06
C VAL A 328 11.98 -1.80 0.79
N VAL A 329 11.06 -1.51 -0.12
CA VAL A 329 11.36 -0.85 -1.40
C VAL A 329 12.00 0.52 -1.22
N GLY A 330 11.49 1.34 -0.29
CA GLY A 330 12.06 2.67 -0.02
C GLY A 330 13.39 2.64 0.72
N ILE A 331 13.57 1.68 1.61
CA ILE A 331 14.81 1.52 2.41
C ILE A 331 15.93 0.97 1.54
N LEU A 332 15.73 -0.17 0.88
CA LEU A 332 16.76 -0.81 0.04
C LEU A 332 16.95 -0.11 -1.31
N GLY A 333 15.95 0.64 -1.78
CA GLY A 333 16.07 1.51 -2.95
C GLY A 333 16.71 2.87 -2.67
N HIS A 334 17.12 3.16 -1.43
CA HIS A 334 17.76 4.40 -0.98
C HIS A 334 16.95 5.69 -1.26
N PHE A 335 15.61 5.61 -1.16
CA PHE A 335 14.73 6.79 -1.32
C PHE A 335 13.66 6.90 -0.22
N SER A 336 14.00 6.51 1.00
CA SER A 336 13.10 6.48 2.16
C SER A 336 12.42 7.82 2.44
N GLU A 337 13.11 8.95 2.27
CA GLU A 337 12.57 10.30 2.43
C GLU A 337 11.55 10.64 1.33
N THR A 338 11.84 10.23 0.09
CA THR A 338 10.90 10.38 -1.04
C THR A 338 9.66 9.51 -0.85
N LEU A 339 9.83 8.32 -0.28
CA LEU A 339 8.71 7.43 0.05
C LEU A 339 7.70 8.11 0.98
N LEU A 340 8.16 8.85 2.00
CA LEU A 340 7.27 9.61 2.89
C LEU A 340 6.42 10.65 2.15
N ILE A 341 6.94 11.22 1.05
CA ILE A 341 6.17 12.14 0.22
C ILE A 341 5.07 11.39 -0.55
N PHE A 342 5.35 10.18 -1.05
CA PHE A 342 4.33 9.33 -1.66
C PHE A 342 3.25 8.90 -0.66
N PHE A 343 3.60 8.81 0.62
CA PHE A 343 2.70 8.53 1.73
C PHE A 343 2.09 9.78 2.38
N LEU A 344 2.17 10.96 1.75
CA LEU A 344 1.76 12.21 2.40
C LEU A 344 0.29 12.20 2.84
N ALA A 345 -0.62 11.58 2.08
CA ALA A 345 -2.02 11.44 2.49
C ALA A 345 -2.15 10.60 3.79
N GLN A 346 -1.36 9.52 3.90
CA GLN A 346 -1.31 8.66 5.09
C GLN A 346 -0.65 9.38 6.28
N VAL A 347 0.40 10.17 6.02
CA VAL A 347 1.03 11.04 7.04
C VAL A 347 0.01 12.03 7.58
N LEU A 348 -0.73 12.72 6.71
CA LEU A 348 -1.79 13.65 7.12
C LEU A 348 -2.90 12.93 7.91
N ASN A 349 -3.33 11.75 7.47
CA ASN A 349 -4.31 10.94 8.20
C ASN A 349 -3.80 10.51 9.57
N PHE A 350 -2.53 10.15 9.69
CA PHE A 350 -1.89 9.81 10.95
C PHE A 350 -1.86 11.03 11.89
N LEU A 351 -1.42 12.20 11.40
CA LEU A 351 -1.36 13.43 12.19
C LEU A 351 -2.75 13.87 12.70
N LEU A 352 -3.79 13.74 11.86
CA LEU A 352 -5.18 13.98 12.27
C LEU A 352 -5.64 12.98 13.34
N SER A 353 -5.10 11.77 13.34
CA SER A 353 -5.45 10.69 14.29
C SER A 353 -4.68 10.77 15.62
N VAL A 354 -3.56 11.50 15.68
CA VAL A 354 -2.67 11.60 16.85
C VAL A 354 -3.41 11.95 18.13
N PRO A 355 -4.33 12.96 18.18
CA PRO A 355 -5.05 13.29 19.42
C PRO A 355 -5.89 12.14 19.98
N GLN A 356 -6.39 11.24 19.11
CA GLN A 356 -7.14 10.06 19.50
C GLN A 356 -6.24 8.89 19.88
N LEU A 357 -5.11 8.72 19.19
CA LEU A 357 -4.14 7.67 19.47
C LEU A 357 -3.47 7.86 20.84
N PHE A 358 -3.19 9.11 21.22
CA PHE A 358 -2.59 9.44 22.52
C PHE A 358 -3.62 9.70 23.64
N GLY A 359 -4.92 9.46 23.39
CA GLY A 359 -5.97 9.56 24.41
C GLY A 359 -6.39 11.00 24.77
N PHE A 360 -5.90 12.03 24.06
CA PHE A 360 -6.36 13.42 24.26
C PHE A 360 -7.81 13.63 23.80
N ARG A 361 -8.32 12.75 22.93
CA ARG A 361 -9.71 12.70 22.49
C ARG A 361 -10.24 11.30 22.55
N HIS A 362 -11.54 11.15 22.82
CA HIS A 362 -12.21 9.86 22.74
C HIS A 362 -12.03 9.24 21.34
N CYS A 363 -11.56 8.00 21.31
CA CYS A 363 -11.40 7.24 20.09
C CYS A 363 -12.53 6.20 19.96
N PRO A 364 -13.53 6.42 19.10
CA PRO A 364 -14.57 5.43 18.88
C PRO A 364 -13.97 4.19 18.20
N ARG A 365 -14.58 3.03 18.43
CA ARG A 365 -14.11 1.74 17.87
C ARG A 365 -13.97 1.77 16.34
N HIS A 366 -14.92 2.44 15.67
CA HIS A 366 -14.92 2.64 14.21
C HIS A 366 -14.98 4.13 13.91
N ARG A 367 -13.94 4.65 13.27
CA ARG A 367 -13.81 6.06 12.85
C ARG A 367 -14.31 6.25 11.42
N LEU A 368 -15.51 5.71 11.13
CA LEU A 368 -16.11 5.71 9.80
C LEU A 368 -17.06 6.90 9.64
N PRO A 369 -17.30 7.37 8.40
CA PRO A 369 -18.35 8.31 8.10
C PRO A 369 -19.73 7.70 8.39
N ARG A 370 -20.73 8.54 8.61
CA ARG A 370 -22.12 8.13 8.82
C ARG A 370 -22.80 7.92 7.47
N PHE A 371 -23.28 6.73 7.25
CA PHE A 371 -24.08 6.39 6.06
C PHE A 371 -25.57 6.72 6.29
N ASP A 372 -26.20 7.35 5.29
CA ASP A 372 -27.62 7.61 5.24
C ASP A 372 -28.29 6.65 4.25
N PRO A 373 -29.09 5.66 4.70
CA PRO A 373 -29.71 4.66 3.83
C PRO A 373 -30.73 5.26 2.83
N GLN A 374 -31.31 6.42 3.15
CA GLN A 374 -32.33 7.04 2.28
C GLN A 374 -31.71 7.74 1.07
N THR A 375 -30.58 8.41 1.27
CA THR A 375 -29.89 9.16 0.22
C THR A 375 -28.72 8.41 -0.40
N GLY A 376 -28.22 7.37 0.26
CA GLY A 376 -27.01 6.64 -0.15
C GLY A 376 -25.71 7.44 0.02
N LEU A 377 -25.77 8.56 0.78
CA LEU A 377 -24.64 9.45 0.99
C LEU A 377 -23.94 9.22 2.32
N LEU A 378 -22.61 9.45 2.32
CA LEU A 378 -21.76 9.47 3.49
C LEU A 378 -21.64 10.91 4.03
N THR A 379 -21.75 11.07 5.35
CA THR A 379 -21.56 12.32 6.07
C THR A 379 -20.36 12.18 7.00
N GLY A 380 -19.47 13.16 7.01
CA GLY A 380 -18.28 13.15 7.87
C GLY A 380 -18.63 13.29 9.35
N THR A 381 -18.00 12.47 10.19
CA THR A 381 -18.05 12.54 11.66
C THR A 381 -16.93 13.43 12.20
N ASN A 382 -16.96 13.75 13.51
CA ASN A 382 -15.89 14.52 14.15
C ASN A 382 -14.69 13.65 14.58
N ASP A 383 -14.49 12.53 13.90
CA ASP A 383 -13.37 11.64 14.13
C ASP A 383 -12.13 12.09 13.34
N GLY A 384 -10.96 11.98 13.94
CA GLY A 384 -9.70 12.44 13.38
C GLY A 384 -9.19 11.54 12.26
N THR A 385 -9.93 11.43 11.15
CA THR A 385 -9.51 10.73 9.93
C THR A 385 -9.60 11.64 8.72
N LEU A 386 -8.73 11.43 7.73
CA LEU A 386 -8.72 12.19 6.49
C LEU A 386 -10.04 12.02 5.72
N VAL A 387 -10.63 10.83 5.75
CA VAL A 387 -11.95 10.52 5.17
C VAL A 387 -13.04 11.45 5.74
N ASN A 388 -13.13 11.52 7.07
CA ASN A 388 -14.10 12.37 7.76
C ASN A 388 -13.81 13.86 7.58
N PHE A 389 -12.53 14.25 7.62
CA PHE A 389 -12.09 15.61 7.36
C PHE A 389 -12.50 16.07 5.96
N TYR A 390 -12.25 15.24 4.94
CA TYR A 390 -12.64 15.52 3.56
C TYR A 390 -14.15 15.73 3.40
N LEU A 391 -14.98 14.84 3.98
CA LEU A 391 -16.43 14.96 3.92
C LEU A 391 -16.96 16.19 4.67
N ARG A 392 -16.30 16.64 5.73
CA ARG A 392 -16.66 17.88 6.45
C ARG A 392 -16.33 19.13 5.66
N MET A 393 -15.24 19.11 4.89
CA MET A 393 -14.81 20.25 4.05
C MET A 393 -15.61 20.34 2.75
N PHE A 394 -15.86 19.21 2.08
CA PHE A 394 -16.44 19.18 0.73
C PHE A 394 -17.87 18.64 0.67
N GLY A 395 -18.49 18.42 1.83
CA GLY A 395 -19.89 17.98 1.93
C GLY A 395 -20.09 16.47 1.71
N ARG A 396 -21.36 16.07 1.75
CA ARG A 396 -21.78 14.67 1.59
C ARG A 396 -21.44 14.14 0.21
N LYS A 397 -21.02 12.86 0.14
CA LYS A 397 -20.68 12.18 -1.12
C LYS A 397 -21.09 10.71 -1.07
N THR A 398 -21.26 10.11 -2.25
CA THR A 398 -21.34 8.65 -2.37
C THR A 398 -19.98 8.03 -2.05
N GLU A 399 -19.97 6.79 -1.56
CA GLU A 399 -18.72 6.09 -1.21
C GLU A 399 -17.76 5.99 -2.39
N ASN A 400 -18.27 5.65 -3.59
CA ASN A 400 -17.47 5.58 -4.81
C ASN A 400 -16.81 6.93 -5.16
N SER A 401 -17.60 8.02 -5.13
CA SER A 401 -17.07 9.37 -5.42
C SER A 401 -16.02 9.79 -4.39
N LEU A 402 -16.24 9.47 -3.11
CA LEU A 402 -15.30 9.78 -2.04
C LEU A 402 -13.97 9.04 -2.24
N CYS A 403 -14.02 7.73 -2.53
CA CYS A 403 -12.83 6.93 -2.81
C CYS A 403 -12.05 7.50 -4.00
N MET A 404 -12.72 7.81 -5.11
CA MET A 404 -12.08 8.43 -6.29
C MET A 404 -11.39 9.75 -5.96
N HIS A 405 -12.04 10.65 -5.18
CA HIS A 405 -11.44 11.93 -4.82
C HIS A 405 -10.21 11.77 -3.92
N LEU A 406 -10.25 10.86 -2.94
CA LEU A 406 -9.11 10.60 -2.06
C LEU A 406 -7.92 10.03 -2.84
N LEU A 407 -8.17 9.10 -3.78
CA LEU A 407 -7.13 8.54 -4.64
C LEU A 407 -6.56 9.58 -5.62
N LEU A 408 -7.40 10.50 -6.15
CA LEU A 408 -6.95 11.62 -6.98
C LEU A 408 -6.06 12.58 -6.18
N VAL A 409 -6.46 12.94 -4.96
CA VAL A 409 -5.63 13.78 -4.07
C VAL A 409 -4.28 13.11 -3.83
N GLN A 410 -4.27 11.82 -3.52
CA GLN A 410 -3.03 11.07 -3.33
C GLN A 410 -2.16 11.04 -4.60
N GLY A 411 -2.77 10.82 -5.76
CA GLY A 411 -2.06 10.85 -7.05
C GLY A 411 -1.46 12.22 -7.34
N LEU A 412 -2.17 13.32 -7.07
CA LEU A 412 -1.67 14.68 -7.21
C LEU A 412 -0.49 14.97 -6.27
N LEU A 413 -0.59 14.55 -5.00
CA LEU A 413 0.51 14.69 -4.04
C LEU A 413 1.74 13.91 -4.46
N ALA A 414 1.58 12.68 -4.95
CA ALA A 414 2.67 11.86 -5.47
C ALA A 414 3.29 12.45 -6.75
N SER A 415 2.47 12.94 -7.69
CA SER A 415 2.94 13.50 -8.96
C SER A 415 3.69 14.80 -8.80
N SER A 416 3.40 15.61 -7.77
CA SER A 416 4.15 16.84 -7.48
C SER A 416 5.65 16.56 -7.29
N ARG A 417 6.00 15.45 -6.63
CA ARG A 417 7.40 15.04 -6.44
C ARG A 417 8.03 14.51 -7.73
N VAL A 418 7.29 13.72 -8.49
CA VAL A 418 7.74 13.24 -9.80
C VAL A 418 8.06 14.43 -10.71
N TRP A 419 7.20 15.45 -10.73
CA TRP A 419 7.40 16.68 -11.50
C TRP A 419 8.65 17.48 -11.08
N THR A 420 8.88 17.65 -9.77
CA THR A 420 10.10 18.36 -9.30
C THR A 420 11.37 17.60 -9.67
N SER A 421 11.36 16.28 -9.66
CA SER A 421 12.50 15.47 -10.10
C SER A 421 12.75 15.60 -11.60
N LEU A 422 11.71 15.65 -12.43
CA LEU A 422 11.82 15.90 -13.88
C LEU A 422 12.38 17.28 -14.19
N SER A 423 11.94 18.33 -13.51
CA SER A 423 12.41 19.69 -13.73
C SER A 423 13.89 19.86 -13.36
N HIS A 424 14.36 19.18 -12.31
CA HIS A 424 15.77 19.17 -11.95
C HIS A 424 16.65 18.38 -12.96
N ALA A 425 16.15 17.25 -13.47
CA ALA A 425 16.83 16.46 -14.48
C ALA A 425 16.97 17.25 -15.79
N SER A 426 15.92 17.90 -16.27
CA SER A 426 15.96 18.71 -17.50
C SER A 426 16.88 19.93 -17.38
N HIS A 427 16.97 20.56 -16.21
CA HIS A 427 17.88 21.68 -15.96
C HIS A 427 19.35 21.24 -16.00
N ASN A 428 19.65 20.06 -15.50
CA ASN A 428 21.01 19.49 -15.54
C ASN A 428 21.42 19.04 -16.95
N PHE A 429 20.50 18.57 -17.79
CA PHE A 429 20.76 18.28 -19.19
C PHE A 429 21.04 19.56 -19.99
N GLY A 430 20.25 20.60 -19.82
CA GLY A 430 20.45 21.89 -20.51
C GLY A 430 21.73 22.63 -20.10
N THR A 431 22.28 22.35 -18.91
CA THR A 431 23.57 22.90 -18.46
C THR A 431 24.76 22.08 -18.91
N ARG A 432 24.64 20.78 -19.19
CA ARG A 432 25.69 19.93 -19.76
C ARG A 432 25.90 20.21 -21.23
N GLU A 433 24.87 20.45 -22.04
CA GLU A 433 25.03 20.84 -23.46
C GLU A 433 25.71 22.20 -23.66
N ARG A 434 25.68 23.10 -22.67
CA ARG A 434 26.38 24.40 -22.73
C ARG A 434 27.82 24.41 -22.24
N ARG A 435 28.37 23.27 -21.81
CA ARG A 435 29.77 23.10 -21.43
C ARG A 435 30.50 22.12 -22.35
N TRP A 436 30.60 22.44 -23.63
CA TRP A 436 31.67 21.93 -24.44
C TRP A 436 32.84 22.94 -24.35
N PRO A 437 34.00 22.59 -23.75
CA PRO A 437 35.21 23.35 -23.99
C PRO A 437 35.62 23.06 -25.43
N GLN A 438 35.73 24.10 -26.21
CA GLN A 438 36.40 24.01 -27.51
C GLN A 438 37.77 23.40 -27.30
N ALA A 439 38.05 22.37 -28.07
CA ALA A 439 39.34 21.71 -28.14
C ALA A 439 40.42 22.69 -28.52
N GLY A 440 41.33 22.92 -27.59
CA GLY A 440 42.67 23.41 -27.86
C GLY A 440 43.61 22.22 -27.77
N VAL A 441 44.02 21.69 -28.90
CA VAL A 441 45.24 20.89 -29.00
C VAL A 441 46.39 21.88 -28.76
N PRO A 442 47.42 21.60 -27.90
CA PRO A 442 48.65 21.13 -28.47
C PRO A 442 49.51 20.15 -27.61
N GLY A 443 50.27 19.35 -28.33
CA GLY A 443 51.72 19.20 -28.12
C GLY A 443 52.17 18.10 -27.16
N PHE A 444 52.51 16.99 -27.73
CA PHE A 444 53.70 16.16 -27.48
C PHE A 444 54.60 16.61 -26.34
N LEU A 445 54.90 15.72 -25.42
CA LEU A 445 56.26 15.45 -25.01
C LEU A 445 56.39 14.02 -24.45
N ILE A 446 57.09 13.20 -25.23
CA ILE A 446 57.66 11.90 -24.87
C ILE A 446 58.79 12.17 -23.88
N MET A 447 58.87 11.47 -22.77
CA MET A 447 60.14 11.01 -22.17
C MET A 447 59.84 9.78 -21.29
N ALA A 448 60.38 8.64 -21.65
CA ALA A 448 60.78 7.51 -20.83
C ALA A 448 62.28 7.67 -20.52
N PRO A 449 62.95 6.77 -19.84
CA PRO A 449 62.74 6.13 -18.52
C PRO A 449 63.93 6.46 -17.60
N ASP A 450 63.75 6.20 -16.31
CA ASP A 450 64.77 5.45 -15.53
C ASP A 450 64.11 4.87 -14.28
#